data_5b4010219ca14ec83af4449491b7776d
#
_entry.id   5b4010219ca14ec83af4449491b7776d
#
_cell.length_a   1.000
_cell.length_b   1.000
_cell.length_c   1.000
_cell.angle_alpha   90.00
_cell.angle_beta   90.00
_cell.angle_gamma   90.00
#
_symmetry.space_group_name_H-M   'P 1'
#
loop_
_entity.id
_entity.type
_entity.pdbx_description
1 polymer ?
#
loop_
_entity_poly.entity_id
_entity_poly.type
_entity_poly.pdbx_seq_one_letter_code
_entity_poly.pdbx_strand_id
1 'polypeptide(L)'
;MKKFIIEDDFWELFPNAKIGIITCNGIDNTVKDENQYKDMISQGEKEALNHLPNEEFSSNEVIKVWRDAFKKFKTKKGARSSIEALLKRVSTGKGLGTINPLVDIYNSISLKYAMPCGGEDMDKFIGDIRLTKATGDESFITLGSDKSEPPYEGEIVYKDDEGAICRCWNWRESVRTMLTEDTKNAFLCIELVDENREKEFENALKELSQLVEENLGGKSEISILHINNKEAII
;
A
#
# COMPACT_ATOMS: atom_id res chain seq x y z
N MET A 1 18.86 13.31 -3.83
CA MET A 1 17.72 12.52 -4.31
C MET A 1 17.64 11.26 -3.48
N LYS A 2 16.47 10.93 -3.00
CA LYS A 2 16.22 9.68 -2.26
C LYS A 2 15.91 8.56 -3.26
N LYS A 3 16.12 7.32 -2.85
CA LYS A 3 15.78 6.13 -3.64
C LYS A 3 14.80 5.26 -2.90
N PHE A 4 13.99 4.53 -3.65
CA PHE A 4 13.31 3.34 -3.17
C PHE A 4 14.07 2.12 -3.67
N ILE A 5 14.45 1.23 -2.77
CA ILE A 5 15.29 0.06 -3.04
C ILE A 5 14.59 -1.19 -2.50
N ILE A 6 14.51 -2.23 -3.30
CA ILE A 6 14.02 -3.54 -2.87
C ILE A 6 15.22 -4.46 -2.74
N GLU A 7 15.51 -4.85 -1.51
CA GLU A 7 16.72 -5.63 -1.18
C GLU A 7 16.61 -7.10 -1.64
N ASP A 8 17.76 -7.75 -1.77
CA ASP A 8 17.82 -9.13 -2.27
C ASP A 8 17.07 -10.13 -1.40
N ASP A 9 17.04 -9.91 -0.10
CA ASP A 9 16.34 -10.77 0.86
C ASP A 9 14.81 -10.79 0.66
N PHE A 10 14.22 -9.71 0.11
CA PHE A 10 12.84 -9.70 -0.34
C PHE A 10 12.68 -10.56 -1.61
N TRP A 11 13.56 -10.38 -2.59
CA TRP A 11 13.50 -11.11 -3.86
C TRP A 11 13.74 -12.62 -3.71
N GLU A 12 14.51 -13.03 -2.70
CA GLU A 12 14.65 -14.46 -2.34
C GLU A 12 13.30 -15.12 -2.01
N LEU A 13 12.40 -14.38 -1.37
CA LEU A 13 11.07 -14.88 -0.99
C LEU A 13 10.02 -14.69 -2.09
N PHE A 14 10.14 -13.62 -2.87
CA PHE A 14 9.14 -13.18 -3.83
C PHE A 14 9.76 -12.83 -5.20
N PRO A 15 10.43 -13.79 -5.88
CA PRO A 15 11.17 -13.51 -7.12
C PRO A 15 10.29 -13.01 -8.27
N ASN A 16 9.00 -13.29 -8.23
CA ASN A 16 8.04 -12.96 -9.28
C ASN A 16 7.13 -11.76 -8.89
N ALA A 17 7.30 -11.21 -7.70
CA ALA A 17 6.53 -10.03 -7.30
C ALA A 17 6.87 -8.82 -8.16
N LYS A 18 5.91 -7.90 -8.26
CA LYS A 18 6.13 -6.57 -8.83
C LYS A 18 5.64 -5.52 -7.84
N ILE A 19 6.41 -4.47 -7.69
CA ILE A 19 6.06 -3.32 -6.86
C ILE A 19 5.99 -2.11 -7.78
N GLY A 20 4.78 -1.63 -8.00
CA GLY A 20 4.56 -0.39 -8.72
C GLY A 20 4.55 0.77 -7.74
N ILE A 21 5.34 1.79 -8.01
CA ILE A 21 5.36 3.01 -7.22
C ILE A 21 4.93 4.20 -8.06
N ILE A 22 4.29 5.16 -7.40
CA ILE A 22 3.92 6.44 -7.97
C ILE A 22 4.45 7.52 -7.04
N THR A 23 5.34 8.37 -7.54
CA THR A 23 5.74 9.59 -6.84
C THR A 23 4.82 10.72 -7.27
N CYS A 24 4.18 11.38 -6.32
CA CYS A 24 3.29 12.51 -6.56
C CYS A 24 3.92 13.77 -5.97
N ASN A 25 4.10 14.80 -6.78
CA ASN A 25 4.77 16.03 -6.35
C ASN A 25 3.86 17.25 -6.51
N GLY A 26 3.77 18.07 -5.47
CA GLY A 26 3.01 19.31 -5.47
C GLY A 26 1.50 19.13 -5.48
N ILE A 27 1.00 18.07 -4.85
CA ILE A 27 -0.45 17.82 -4.71
C ILE A 27 -1.08 18.71 -3.64
N ASP A 28 -2.39 18.90 -3.75
CA ASP A 28 -3.25 19.52 -2.73
C ASP A 28 -4.18 18.46 -2.14
N ASN A 29 -3.79 17.89 -1.00
CA ASN A 29 -4.52 16.81 -0.32
C ASN A 29 -5.62 17.32 0.63
N THR A 30 -6.04 18.58 0.48
CA THR A 30 -7.13 19.13 1.29
C THR A 30 -8.51 18.70 0.77
N VAL A 31 -9.45 18.47 1.69
CA VAL A 31 -10.82 18.09 1.33
C VAL A 31 -11.54 19.27 0.71
N LYS A 32 -11.92 19.18 -0.58
CA LYS A 32 -12.71 20.20 -1.31
C LYS A 32 -14.17 19.79 -1.43
N ASP A 33 -14.45 18.51 -1.66
CA ASP A 33 -15.79 17.92 -1.74
C ASP A 33 -15.79 16.52 -1.14
N GLU A 34 -16.32 16.39 0.08
CA GLU A 34 -16.41 15.08 0.74
C GLU A 34 -17.28 14.06 -0.01
N ASN A 35 -18.30 14.49 -0.75
CA ASN A 35 -19.21 13.58 -1.43
C ASN A 35 -18.51 12.88 -2.59
N GLN A 36 -17.62 13.58 -3.29
CA GLN A 36 -16.84 13.00 -4.39
C GLN A 36 -16.04 11.77 -3.92
N TYR A 37 -15.36 11.85 -2.79
CA TYR A 37 -14.54 10.75 -2.27
C TYR A 37 -15.39 9.62 -1.68
N LYS A 38 -16.53 9.94 -1.05
CA LYS A 38 -17.54 8.94 -0.64
C LYS A 38 -18.07 8.15 -1.83
N ASP A 39 -18.35 8.82 -2.94
CA ASP A 39 -18.83 8.17 -4.16
C ASP A 39 -17.75 7.27 -4.79
N MET A 40 -16.48 7.70 -4.82
CA MET A 40 -15.36 6.89 -5.28
C MET A 40 -15.22 5.61 -4.44
N ILE A 41 -15.22 5.73 -3.11
CA ILE A 41 -15.17 4.58 -2.19
C ILE A 41 -16.37 3.65 -2.43
N SER A 42 -17.58 4.20 -2.49
CA SER A 42 -18.82 3.41 -2.72
C SER A 42 -18.78 2.65 -4.04
N GLN A 43 -18.23 3.26 -5.09
CA GLN A 43 -18.05 2.57 -6.37
C GLN A 43 -16.99 1.46 -6.27
N GLY A 44 -15.85 1.74 -5.63
CA GLY A 44 -14.81 0.73 -5.36
C GLY A 44 -15.34 -0.46 -4.56
N GLU A 45 -16.18 -0.23 -3.55
CA GLU A 45 -16.84 -1.28 -2.76
C GLU A 45 -17.73 -2.20 -3.61
N LYS A 46 -18.49 -1.62 -4.55
CA LYS A 46 -19.32 -2.41 -5.49
C LYS A 46 -18.46 -3.28 -6.40
N GLU A 47 -17.37 -2.71 -6.93
CA GLU A 47 -16.45 -3.42 -7.81
C GLU A 47 -15.65 -4.50 -7.07
N ALA A 48 -15.31 -4.26 -5.80
CA ALA A 48 -14.63 -5.21 -4.93
C ALA A 48 -15.38 -6.56 -4.79
N LEU A 49 -16.72 -6.54 -4.80
CA LEU A 49 -17.52 -7.75 -4.70
C LEU A 49 -17.34 -8.70 -5.89
N ASN A 50 -16.96 -8.19 -7.06
CA ASN A 50 -16.68 -9.02 -8.24
C ASN A 50 -15.45 -9.95 -8.03
N HIS A 51 -14.56 -9.59 -7.11
CA HIS A 51 -13.39 -10.38 -6.74
C HIS A 51 -13.66 -11.43 -5.65
N LEU A 52 -14.90 -11.49 -5.15
CA LEU A 52 -15.33 -12.39 -4.08
C LEU A 52 -16.47 -13.32 -4.53
N PRO A 53 -16.29 -14.11 -5.62
CA PRO A 53 -17.35 -14.97 -6.14
C PRO A 53 -17.68 -16.15 -5.22
N ASN A 54 -16.78 -16.53 -4.31
CA ASN A 54 -16.98 -17.67 -3.42
C ASN A 54 -17.60 -17.22 -2.09
N GLU A 55 -18.59 -17.97 -1.59
CA GLU A 55 -19.22 -17.72 -0.28
C GLU A 55 -18.19 -17.75 0.87
N GLU A 56 -17.30 -18.73 0.84
CA GLU A 56 -16.20 -18.78 1.79
C GLU A 56 -15.15 -17.72 1.44
N PHE A 57 -15.07 -16.67 2.27
CA PHE A 57 -14.17 -15.53 2.05
C PHE A 57 -12.72 -15.95 1.77
N SER A 58 -12.20 -16.92 2.52
CA SER A 58 -10.81 -17.40 2.42
C SER A 58 -10.50 -18.17 1.13
N SER A 59 -11.52 -18.66 0.44
CA SER A 59 -11.35 -19.42 -0.80
C SER A 59 -11.26 -18.55 -2.07
N ASN A 60 -11.49 -17.25 -1.94
CA ASN A 60 -11.33 -16.32 -3.04
C ASN A 60 -9.85 -16.13 -3.38
N GLU A 61 -9.51 -16.16 -4.67
CA GLU A 61 -8.11 -16.19 -5.13
C GLU A 61 -7.34 -14.95 -4.68
N VAL A 62 -7.95 -13.77 -4.74
CA VAL A 62 -7.37 -12.50 -4.27
C VAL A 62 -7.04 -12.47 -2.77
N ILE A 63 -7.67 -13.34 -1.99
CA ILE A 63 -7.38 -13.52 -0.55
C ILE A 63 -6.29 -14.57 -0.36
N LYS A 64 -6.45 -15.70 -1.03
CA LYS A 64 -5.59 -16.87 -0.89
C LYS A 64 -4.14 -16.55 -1.26
N VAL A 65 -3.92 -15.86 -2.37
CA VAL A 65 -2.58 -15.50 -2.85
C VAL A 65 -1.81 -14.66 -1.83
N TRP A 66 -2.48 -13.72 -1.16
CA TRP A 66 -1.86 -12.91 -0.11
C TRP A 66 -1.65 -13.68 1.20
N ARG A 67 -2.57 -14.55 1.58
CA ARG A 67 -2.37 -15.44 2.74
C ARG A 67 -1.19 -16.37 2.52
N ASP A 68 -0.99 -16.89 1.32
CA ASP A 68 0.15 -17.72 0.99
C ASP A 68 1.47 -16.91 0.97
N ALA A 69 1.44 -15.66 0.52
CA ALA A 69 2.58 -14.75 0.62
C ALA A 69 2.97 -14.50 2.09
N PHE A 70 2.00 -14.23 2.96
CA PHE A 70 2.23 -13.96 4.39
C PHE A 70 2.71 -15.17 5.20
N LYS A 71 2.63 -16.40 4.66
CA LYS A 71 3.24 -17.60 5.27
C LYS A 71 4.74 -17.71 5.02
N LYS A 72 5.29 -16.95 4.06
CA LYS A 72 6.69 -17.05 3.66
C LYS A 72 7.66 -16.29 4.56
N PHE A 73 7.16 -15.42 5.43
CA PHE A 73 7.99 -14.60 6.32
C PHE A 73 7.40 -14.51 7.73
N LYS A 74 8.17 -13.98 8.68
CA LYS A 74 7.71 -13.77 10.05
C LYS A 74 6.63 -12.71 10.06
N THR A 75 5.51 -12.96 10.76
CA THR A 75 4.41 -12.01 10.91
C THR A 75 3.97 -11.86 12.35
N LYS A 76 3.43 -10.70 12.73
CA LYS A 76 2.74 -10.52 14.00
C LYS A 76 1.41 -11.28 13.97
N LYS A 77 1.02 -11.87 15.11
CA LYS A 77 -0.25 -12.59 15.22
C LYS A 77 -1.44 -11.68 14.80
N GLY A 78 -2.22 -12.14 13.84
CA GLY A 78 -3.37 -11.41 13.31
C GLY A 78 -3.02 -10.44 12.17
N ALA A 79 -1.74 -10.30 11.78
CA ALA A 79 -1.39 -9.54 10.59
C ALA A 79 -1.97 -10.18 9.33
N ARG A 80 -2.41 -9.33 8.42
CA ARG A 80 -2.96 -9.71 7.11
C ARG A 80 -2.65 -8.60 6.12
N SER A 81 -2.72 -8.89 4.83
CA SER A 81 -2.57 -7.85 3.81
C SER A 81 -3.65 -6.77 3.94
N SER A 82 -3.31 -5.54 3.52
CA SER A 82 -4.26 -4.42 3.54
C SER A 82 -5.50 -4.75 2.72
N ILE A 83 -5.35 -5.35 1.55
CA ILE A 83 -6.47 -5.70 0.69
C ILE A 83 -7.39 -6.77 1.34
N GLU A 84 -6.85 -7.76 2.06
CA GLU A 84 -7.69 -8.71 2.80
C GLU A 84 -8.53 -7.98 3.85
N ALA A 85 -7.95 -6.99 4.54
CA ALA A 85 -8.67 -6.21 5.54
C ALA A 85 -9.80 -5.37 4.90
N LEU A 86 -9.54 -4.71 3.77
CA LEU A 86 -10.54 -3.92 3.05
C LEU A 86 -11.67 -4.80 2.50
N LEU A 87 -11.34 -5.87 1.79
CA LEU A 87 -12.33 -6.80 1.24
C LEU A 87 -13.19 -7.47 2.32
N LYS A 88 -12.61 -7.74 3.50
CA LYS A 88 -13.37 -8.28 4.62
C LYS A 88 -14.41 -7.28 5.15
N ARG A 89 -14.09 -5.99 5.21
CA ARG A 89 -15.05 -4.95 5.59
C ARG A 89 -16.21 -4.89 4.59
N VAL A 90 -15.89 -4.85 3.30
CA VAL A 90 -16.91 -4.82 2.23
C VAL A 90 -17.79 -6.06 2.27
N SER A 91 -17.22 -7.26 2.37
CA SER A 91 -17.96 -8.53 2.39
C SER A 91 -18.90 -8.66 3.59
N THR A 92 -18.66 -7.93 4.66
CA THR A 92 -19.52 -7.92 5.87
C THR A 92 -20.47 -6.72 5.93
N GLY A 93 -20.52 -5.90 4.87
CA GLY A 93 -21.40 -4.73 4.80
C GLY A 93 -21.01 -3.57 5.71
N LYS A 94 -19.79 -3.59 6.27
CA LYS A 94 -19.33 -2.50 7.15
C LYS A 94 -18.89 -1.26 6.39
N GLY A 95 -18.51 -1.43 5.12
CA GLY A 95 -18.00 -0.35 4.28
C GLY A 95 -16.71 0.31 4.79
N LEU A 96 -16.22 1.28 4.06
CA LEU A 96 -15.11 2.15 4.42
C LEU A 96 -15.62 3.59 4.65
N GLY A 97 -15.05 4.27 5.63
CA GLY A 97 -15.21 5.73 5.78
C GLY A 97 -14.15 6.47 4.97
N THR A 98 -14.35 7.76 4.76
CA THR A 98 -13.34 8.66 4.21
C THR A 98 -12.30 9.04 5.27
N ILE A 99 -11.06 9.29 4.83
CA ILE A 99 -9.93 9.68 5.70
C ILE A 99 -9.37 11.02 5.23
N ASN A 100 -8.76 11.06 4.06
CA ASN A 100 -8.35 12.25 3.33
C ASN A 100 -8.33 11.92 1.83
N PRO A 101 -8.34 12.92 0.93
CA PRO A 101 -8.51 12.69 -0.49
C PRO A 101 -7.57 11.64 -1.10
N LEU A 102 -6.29 11.70 -0.80
CA LEU A 102 -5.32 10.77 -1.38
C LEU A 102 -5.52 9.33 -0.88
N VAL A 103 -5.81 9.16 0.41
CA VAL A 103 -6.12 7.84 1.00
C VAL A 103 -7.40 7.28 0.39
N ASP A 104 -8.42 8.11 0.20
CA ASP A 104 -9.69 7.68 -0.35
C ASP A 104 -9.56 7.29 -1.83
N ILE A 105 -8.76 8.02 -2.61
CA ILE A 105 -8.44 7.69 -4.00
C ILE A 105 -7.73 6.33 -4.05
N TYR A 106 -6.62 6.11 -3.30
CA TYR A 106 -5.93 4.84 -3.41
C TYR A 106 -6.73 3.66 -2.81
N ASN A 107 -7.57 3.89 -1.81
CA ASN A 107 -8.47 2.86 -1.30
C ASN A 107 -9.53 2.47 -2.33
N SER A 108 -10.06 3.42 -3.10
CA SER A 108 -10.99 3.11 -4.20
C SER A 108 -10.35 2.23 -5.27
N ILE A 109 -9.10 2.50 -5.64
CA ILE A 109 -8.31 1.70 -6.58
C ILE A 109 -7.97 0.32 -5.99
N SER A 110 -7.55 0.28 -4.72
CA SER A 110 -7.30 -0.98 -4.03
C SER A 110 -8.51 -1.90 -4.05
N LEU A 111 -9.70 -1.37 -3.79
CA LEU A 111 -10.96 -2.11 -3.84
C LEU A 111 -11.32 -2.55 -5.26
N LYS A 112 -11.25 -1.63 -6.23
CA LYS A 112 -11.60 -1.89 -7.63
C LYS A 112 -10.77 -3.01 -8.24
N TYR A 113 -9.48 -3.01 -7.97
CA TYR A 113 -8.53 -3.98 -8.52
C TYR A 113 -8.20 -5.12 -7.55
N ALA A 114 -8.72 -5.13 -6.34
CA ALA A 114 -8.40 -6.09 -5.30
C ALA A 114 -6.89 -6.33 -5.16
N MET A 115 -6.13 -5.23 -5.03
CA MET A 115 -4.68 -5.22 -4.84
C MET A 115 -4.31 -4.34 -3.64
N PRO A 116 -3.28 -4.69 -2.85
CA PRO A 116 -2.78 -3.79 -1.82
C PRO A 116 -2.32 -2.48 -2.43
N CYS A 117 -2.84 -1.38 -1.90
CA CYS A 117 -2.34 -0.04 -2.16
C CYS A 117 -1.97 0.60 -0.83
N GLY A 118 -0.90 1.37 -0.81
CA GLY A 118 -0.46 2.13 0.35
C GLY A 118 0.14 3.46 -0.07
N GLY A 119 0.34 4.35 0.88
CA GLY A 119 0.92 5.65 0.59
C GLY A 119 1.54 6.30 1.81
N GLU A 120 2.61 7.03 1.59
CA GLU A 120 3.41 7.70 2.62
C GLU A 120 3.76 9.13 2.19
N ASP A 121 3.96 10.00 3.16
CA ASP A 121 4.44 11.37 2.96
C ASP A 121 5.96 11.36 2.70
N MET A 122 6.38 11.64 1.46
CA MET A 122 7.80 11.62 1.07
C MET A 122 8.65 12.65 1.81
N ASP A 123 8.06 13.75 2.26
CA ASP A 123 8.79 14.79 2.99
C ASP A 123 9.19 14.33 4.40
N LYS A 124 8.57 13.27 4.90
CA LYS A 124 8.87 12.65 6.20
C LYS A 124 9.94 11.56 6.14
N PHE A 125 10.35 11.13 4.96
CA PHE A 125 11.38 10.09 4.83
C PHE A 125 12.76 10.60 5.26
N ILE A 126 13.50 9.77 5.96
CA ILE A 126 14.89 10.01 6.36
C ILE A 126 15.81 9.05 5.59
N GLY A 127 16.54 9.57 4.60
CA GLY A 127 17.37 8.73 3.71
C GLY A 127 16.57 7.97 2.67
N ASP A 128 17.09 6.84 2.22
CA ASP A 128 16.48 5.97 1.22
C ASP A 128 15.41 5.07 1.87
N ILE A 129 14.39 4.73 1.07
CA ILE A 129 13.35 3.77 1.49
C ILE A 129 13.76 2.38 1.03
N ARG A 130 13.58 1.39 1.88
CA ARG A 130 13.92 0.00 1.60
C ARG A 130 12.74 -0.92 1.88
N LEU A 131 12.48 -1.83 0.94
CA LEU A 131 11.64 -3.00 1.18
C LEU A 131 12.57 -4.19 1.43
N THR A 132 12.55 -4.73 2.65
CA THR A 132 13.56 -5.68 3.14
C THR A 132 13.03 -6.50 4.32
N LYS A 133 13.83 -7.44 4.82
CA LYS A 133 13.58 -8.09 6.12
C LYS A 133 14.01 -7.18 7.27
N ALA A 134 13.17 -7.08 8.29
CA ALA A 134 13.46 -6.35 9.52
C ALA A 134 14.58 -7.02 10.32
N THR A 135 15.39 -6.21 10.99
CA THR A 135 16.39 -6.65 11.97
C THR A 135 15.81 -6.86 13.37
N GLY A 136 14.62 -6.27 13.63
CA GLY A 136 13.88 -6.43 14.88
C GLY A 136 14.06 -5.28 15.88
N ASP A 137 14.84 -4.26 15.51
CA ASP A 137 15.12 -3.09 16.35
C ASP A 137 14.64 -1.76 15.75
N GLU A 138 14.01 -1.81 14.56
CA GLU A 138 13.47 -0.64 13.90
C GLU A 138 12.38 0.02 14.76
N SER A 139 12.49 1.33 15.00
CA SER A 139 11.43 2.08 15.68
C SER A 139 10.14 2.03 14.87
N PHE A 140 9.01 1.79 15.52
CA PHE A 140 7.71 1.75 14.86
C PHE A 140 6.59 2.13 15.84
N ILE A 141 5.87 3.20 15.53
CA ILE A 141 4.73 3.69 16.33
C ILE A 141 3.51 3.77 15.42
N THR A 142 2.42 3.07 15.81
CA THR A 142 1.14 3.12 15.08
C THR A 142 0.25 4.25 15.60
N LEU A 143 -0.72 4.65 14.79
CA LEU A 143 -1.74 5.58 15.21
C LEU A 143 -2.49 5.07 16.47
N GLY A 144 -2.60 5.94 17.47
CA GLY A 144 -3.23 5.61 18.76
C GLY A 144 -2.31 4.90 19.77
N SER A 145 -1.01 4.81 19.49
CA SER A 145 0.01 4.30 20.44
C SER A 145 1.08 5.34 20.70
N ASP A 146 1.53 5.44 21.96
CA ASP A 146 2.66 6.29 22.35
C ASP A 146 3.96 5.48 22.48
N LYS A 147 3.90 4.17 22.23
CA LYS A 147 5.04 3.26 22.39
C LYS A 147 5.46 2.66 21.07
N SER A 148 6.77 2.58 20.87
CA SER A 148 7.34 1.81 19.78
C SER A 148 7.07 0.32 19.97
N GLU A 149 6.55 -0.32 18.91
CA GLU A 149 6.40 -1.77 18.78
C GLU A 149 7.23 -2.24 17.59
N PRO A 150 8.55 -2.46 17.74
CA PRO A 150 9.42 -2.89 16.65
C PRO A 150 8.88 -4.11 15.90
N PRO A 151 9.14 -4.22 14.58
CA PRO A 151 8.85 -5.44 13.85
C PRO A 151 9.64 -6.62 14.45
N TYR A 152 9.19 -7.84 14.24
CA TYR A 152 10.01 -9.00 14.59
C TYR A 152 11.12 -9.17 13.56
N GLU A 153 12.29 -9.64 14.00
CA GLU A 153 13.35 -10.07 13.09
C GLU A 153 12.79 -11.00 12.01
N GLY A 154 13.05 -10.68 10.74
CA GLY A 154 12.56 -11.43 9.59
C GLY A 154 11.14 -11.07 9.10
N GLU A 155 10.44 -10.09 9.71
CA GLU A 155 9.27 -9.49 9.07
C GLU A 155 9.69 -8.79 7.77
N ILE A 156 8.84 -8.80 6.76
CA ILE A 156 9.00 -7.91 5.59
C ILE A 156 8.48 -6.53 5.99
N VAL A 157 9.30 -5.51 5.77
CA VAL A 157 9.00 -4.11 6.14
C VAL A 157 9.41 -3.14 5.05
N TYR A 158 8.67 -2.05 4.95
CA TYR A 158 9.20 -0.81 4.41
C TYR A 158 9.89 -0.07 5.54
N LYS A 159 11.09 0.43 5.33
CA LYS A 159 11.86 1.20 6.31
C LYS A 159 12.71 2.27 5.66
N ASP A 160 13.08 3.27 6.43
CA ASP A 160 14.11 4.25 6.11
C ASP A 160 15.20 4.25 7.19
N ASP A 161 16.08 5.25 7.21
CA ASP A 161 17.19 5.31 8.18
C ASP A 161 16.71 5.61 9.62
N GLU A 162 15.46 6.06 9.81
CA GLU A 162 14.87 6.33 11.14
C GLU A 162 14.16 5.11 11.73
N GLY A 163 13.54 4.26 10.89
CA GLY A 163 12.83 3.08 11.38
C GLY A 163 11.86 2.47 10.38
N ALA A 164 10.99 1.60 10.87
CA ALA A 164 9.99 0.97 10.03
C ALA A 164 8.87 1.96 9.65
N ILE A 165 8.52 1.97 8.39
CA ILE A 165 7.45 2.76 7.78
C ILE A 165 6.17 1.92 7.74
N CYS A 166 6.25 0.67 7.26
CA CYS A 166 5.14 -0.26 7.25
C CYS A 166 5.59 -1.64 7.68
N ARG A 167 4.84 -2.29 8.60
CA ARG A 167 5.11 -3.62 9.15
C ARG A 167 4.35 -4.73 8.44
N CYS A 168 4.92 -5.93 8.49
CA CYS A 168 4.37 -7.13 7.83
C CYS A 168 3.97 -6.80 6.39
N TRP A 169 4.94 -6.26 5.62
CA TRP A 169 4.82 -5.83 4.23
C TRP A 169 3.83 -4.66 4.08
N ASN A 170 2.54 -4.93 4.00
CA ASN A 170 1.48 -3.94 3.77
C ASN A 170 0.35 -4.02 4.82
N TRP A 171 0.71 -4.44 6.05
CA TRP A 171 -0.29 -4.63 7.10
C TRP A 171 -0.63 -3.34 7.84
N ARG A 172 0.38 -2.58 8.28
CA ARG A 172 0.18 -1.43 9.15
C ARG A 172 1.29 -0.38 9.00
N GLU A 173 0.88 0.86 8.84
CA GLU A 173 1.75 2.02 8.64
C GLU A 173 2.17 2.67 9.97
N SER A 174 3.33 3.35 9.95
CA SER A 174 3.82 4.19 11.03
C SER A 174 3.13 5.56 11.01
N VAL A 175 2.81 6.09 12.20
CA VAL A 175 2.28 7.45 12.32
C VAL A 175 3.25 8.53 11.81
N ARG A 176 4.57 8.24 11.80
CA ARG A 176 5.61 9.21 11.42
C ARG A 176 5.50 9.65 9.95
N THR A 177 5.21 8.73 9.07
CA THR A 177 5.21 8.96 7.61
C THR A 177 3.82 8.95 6.99
N MET A 178 2.77 8.79 7.82
CA MET A 178 1.41 8.69 7.32
C MET A 178 0.98 9.94 6.55
N LEU A 179 0.13 9.75 5.55
CA LEU A 179 -0.49 10.81 4.76
C LEU A 179 -1.45 11.64 5.61
N THR A 180 -1.36 12.96 5.46
CA THR A 180 -2.25 13.93 6.09
C THR A 180 -2.76 14.94 5.05
N GLU A 181 -3.72 15.79 5.42
CA GLU A 181 -4.18 16.86 4.54
C GLU A 181 -3.07 17.87 4.18
N ASP A 182 -1.99 17.93 4.97
CA ASP A 182 -0.85 18.81 4.72
C ASP A 182 0.17 18.20 3.74
N THR A 183 0.03 16.92 3.37
CA THR A 183 0.95 16.22 2.47
C THR A 183 0.96 16.87 1.08
N LYS A 184 2.15 17.22 0.60
CA LYS A 184 2.39 17.83 -0.72
C LYS A 184 3.11 16.90 -1.68
N ASN A 185 3.95 16.01 -1.15
CA ASN A 185 4.72 15.07 -1.92
C ASN A 185 4.47 13.67 -1.35
N ALA A 186 3.95 12.76 -2.16
CA ALA A 186 3.53 11.45 -1.72
C ALA A 186 4.20 10.33 -2.51
N PHE A 187 4.55 9.27 -1.81
CA PHE A 187 4.92 7.97 -2.34
C PHE A 187 3.72 7.04 -2.23
N LEU A 188 3.24 6.54 -3.36
CA LEU A 188 2.18 5.53 -3.39
C LEU A 188 2.75 4.23 -3.93
N CYS A 189 2.22 3.10 -3.46
CA CYS A 189 2.59 1.80 -4.01
C CYS A 189 1.37 0.91 -4.24
N ILE A 190 1.47 0.06 -5.27
CA ILE A 190 0.59 -1.08 -5.52
C ILE A 190 1.48 -2.31 -5.62
N GLU A 191 1.06 -3.41 -5.01
CA GLU A 191 1.86 -4.61 -4.90
C GLU A 191 1.18 -5.79 -5.59
N LEU A 192 1.96 -6.56 -6.35
CA LEU A 192 1.50 -7.71 -7.12
C LEU A 192 2.32 -8.95 -6.76
N VAL A 193 1.63 -10.03 -6.38
CA VAL A 193 2.21 -11.37 -6.15
C VAL A 193 1.65 -12.44 -7.10
N ASP A 194 0.58 -12.14 -7.83
CA ASP A 194 -0.05 -13.00 -8.82
C ASP A 194 0.29 -12.52 -10.23
N GLU A 195 1.22 -13.17 -10.91
CA GLU A 195 1.69 -12.82 -12.25
C GLU A 195 0.57 -12.82 -13.31
N ASN A 196 -0.51 -13.59 -13.11
CA ASN A 196 -1.64 -13.60 -14.04
C ASN A 196 -2.41 -12.28 -14.07
N ARG A 197 -2.18 -11.40 -13.09
CA ARG A 197 -2.87 -10.12 -12.96
C ARG A 197 -2.00 -8.91 -13.32
N GLU A 198 -0.90 -9.13 -14.03
CA GLU A 198 0.04 -8.06 -14.41
C GLU A 198 -0.62 -6.91 -15.18
N LYS A 199 -1.49 -7.22 -16.13
CA LYS A 199 -2.20 -6.19 -16.91
C LYS A 199 -3.16 -5.37 -16.04
N GLU A 200 -3.85 -6.00 -15.08
CA GLU A 200 -4.71 -5.29 -14.13
C GLU A 200 -3.87 -4.38 -13.22
N PHE A 201 -2.71 -4.86 -12.77
CA PHE A 201 -1.77 -4.08 -11.99
C PHE A 201 -1.26 -2.84 -12.72
N GLU A 202 -0.87 -2.96 -13.99
CA GLU A 202 -0.48 -1.80 -14.80
C GLU A 202 -1.62 -0.81 -14.99
N ASN A 203 -2.85 -1.32 -15.19
CA ASN A 203 -4.03 -0.47 -15.31
C ASN A 203 -4.32 0.25 -13.99
N ALA A 204 -4.20 -0.44 -12.85
CA ALA A 204 -4.38 0.17 -11.52
C ALA A 204 -3.40 1.31 -11.27
N LEU A 205 -2.12 1.14 -11.62
CA LEU A 205 -1.11 2.19 -11.50
C LEU A 205 -1.44 3.42 -12.35
N LYS A 206 -1.82 3.20 -13.61
CA LYS A 206 -2.19 4.31 -14.52
C LYS A 206 -3.42 5.05 -14.03
N GLU A 207 -4.45 4.31 -13.62
CA GLU A 207 -5.68 4.92 -13.12
C GLU A 207 -5.45 5.67 -11.80
N LEU A 208 -4.67 5.10 -10.87
CA LEU A 208 -4.32 5.78 -9.63
C LEU A 208 -3.55 7.08 -9.89
N SER A 209 -2.52 7.04 -10.74
CA SER A 209 -1.76 8.21 -11.15
C SER A 209 -2.65 9.30 -11.77
N GLN A 210 -3.53 8.92 -12.69
CA GLN A 210 -4.47 9.84 -13.34
C GLN A 210 -5.44 10.47 -12.33
N LEU A 211 -6.06 9.67 -11.46
CA LEU A 211 -7.03 10.17 -10.46
C LEU A 211 -6.37 11.14 -9.48
N VAL A 212 -5.10 10.89 -9.08
CA VAL A 212 -4.36 11.83 -8.23
C VAL A 212 -4.17 13.16 -8.94
N GLU A 213 -3.67 13.16 -10.17
CA GLU A 213 -3.45 14.42 -10.92
C GLU A 213 -4.75 15.19 -11.20
N GLU A 214 -5.82 14.49 -11.56
CA GLU A 214 -7.12 15.09 -11.86
C GLU A 214 -7.78 15.72 -10.62
N ASN A 215 -7.65 15.10 -9.45
CA ASN A 215 -8.36 15.52 -8.25
C ASN A 215 -7.50 16.39 -7.31
N LEU A 216 -6.20 16.12 -7.24
CA LEU A 216 -5.30 16.78 -6.30
C LEU A 216 -4.27 17.69 -6.98
N GLY A 217 -4.21 17.67 -8.32
CA GLY A 217 -3.19 18.39 -9.08
C GLY A 217 -1.79 17.79 -8.92
N GLY A 218 -0.77 18.62 -9.12
CA GLY A 218 0.62 18.18 -9.08
C GLY A 218 1.04 17.38 -10.31
N LYS A 219 2.09 16.60 -10.16
CA LYS A 219 2.61 15.68 -11.19
C LYS A 219 2.93 14.35 -10.56
N SER A 220 2.67 13.28 -11.30
CA SER A 220 2.98 11.93 -10.87
C SER A 220 3.89 11.21 -11.88
N GLU A 221 4.77 10.35 -11.35
CA GLU A 221 5.63 9.49 -12.15
C GLU A 221 5.50 8.05 -11.67
N ILE A 222 5.35 7.11 -12.62
CA ILE A 222 5.19 5.68 -12.33
C ILE A 222 6.51 4.97 -12.57
N SER A 223 6.91 4.12 -11.63
CA SER A 223 8.01 3.17 -11.79
C SER A 223 7.55 1.77 -11.37
N ILE A 224 7.96 0.73 -12.11
CA ILE A 224 7.68 -0.67 -11.75
C ILE A 224 8.99 -1.35 -11.44
N LEU A 225 9.09 -1.88 -10.20
CA LEU A 225 10.24 -2.61 -9.73
C LEU A 225 9.96 -4.12 -9.76
N HIS A 226 10.97 -4.87 -10.12
CA HIS A 226 10.97 -6.33 -10.20
C HIS A 226 12.41 -6.84 -10.02
N ILE A 227 12.63 -8.13 -9.96
CA ILE A 227 13.92 -8.73 -9.62
C ILE A 227 15.11 -8.24 -10.48
N ASN A 228 14.87 -7.78 -11.71
CA ASN A 228 15.91 -7.24 -12.59
C ASN A 228 15.95 -5.69 -12.62
N ASN A 229 15.06 -5.03 -11.88
CA ASN A 229 14.98 -3.57 -11.70
C ASN A 229 14.59 -3.26 -10.26
N LYS A 230 15.59 -3.20 -9.37
CA LYS A 230 15.41 -3.24 -7.92
C LYS A 230 15.32 -1.87 -7.25
N GLU A 231 15.57 -0.79 -7.97
CA GLU A 231 15.57 0.56 -7.40
C GLU A 231 14.95 1.60 -8.34
N ALA A 232 14.41 2.66 -7.75
CA ALA A 232 13.94 3.85 -8.45
C ALA A 232 14.30 5.11 -7.65
N ILE A 233 14.47 6.22 -8.35
CA ILE A 233 14.61 7.54 -7.73
C ILE A 233 13.21 8.02 -7.32
N ILE A 234 13.10 8.63 -6.14
CA ILE A 234 11.87 9.18 -5.59
C ILE A 234 12.06 10.61 -5.07
#